data_e39dc49448c5f629a0d8eaa60154d99a
#
_entry.id   e39dc49448c5f629a0d8eaa60154d99a
#
_cell.length_a   1.000
_cell.length_b   1.000
_cell.length_c   1.000
_cell.angle_alpha   90.00
_cell.angle_beta   90.00
_cell.angle_gamma   90.00
#
_symmetry.space_group_name_H-M   'P 1'
#
loop_
_entity.id
_entity.type
_entity.pdbx_description
1 polymer ?
#
loop_
_entity_poly.entity_id
_entity_poly.type
_entity_poly.pdbx_seq_one_letter_code
_entity_poly.pdbx_strand_id
1 'polypeptide(L)'
;MFVRSRRRGFTLIELLVVIAIIAVLIALLLPAVQQARESARRTQCKNNLKQIGLALHNYASTFDRLPPSMAIVPTVTTNSSWSIHGRIMPYLDQINFYTQIDLQQTWSSAINGPVVSGRRVPVYVCPSDAKTNFARTASGVNLYSTNYGFNFGTWFIFDPVTGVGGDGLFYPNSSLRLDDAKDGTSNTLLASEVKSWQAYTRNAPPPTTAVPQSITDVVAAVNAGLTDRIQVATADGTGHTEWANGHSHHSGFTTTMTPNTNVAWTFSGVLFDADFASRQEGSNTTLASYAAITSRAYHVGMVNSLLADGSTRSISANIDLRVWRGLGTRFGGEVVGEF
;
A
#
# COMPACT_ATOMS: atom_id res chain seq x y z
N MET A 1 -6.16 75.65 16.40
CA MET A 1 -5.69 75.11 17.69
C MET A 1 -5.50 73.59 17.49
N PHE A 2 -4.28 73.10 17.18
CA PHE A 2 -3.99 71.66 16.94
C PHE A 2 -3.72 70.99 18.28
N VAL A 3 -4.62 70.10 18.69
CA VAL A 3 -4.44 69.25 19.88
C VAL A 3 -3.35 68.20 19.53
N ARG A 4 -2.16 68.36 20.08
CA ARG A 4 -1.11 67.33 19.99
C ARG A 4 -1.50 66.10 20.82
N SER A 5 -1.94 65.03 20.15
CA SER A 5 -2.14 63.74 20.76
C SER A 5 -0.78 63.27 21.31
N ARG A 6 -0.67 63.05 22.65
CA ARG A 6 0.48 62.44 23.26
C ARG A 6 0.50 60.95 22.88
N ARG A 7 1.40 60.55 21.99
CA ARG A 7 1.69 59.13 21.74
C ARG A 7 2.31 58.55 23.01
N ARG A 8 1.62 57.60 23.66
CA ARG A 8 2.21 56.85 24.76
C ARG A 8 3.25 55.92 24.17
N GLY A 9 4.50 56.01 24.66
CA GLY A 9 5.58 55.11 24.30
C GLY A 9 5.36 53.73 24.94
N PHE A 10 5.68 52.67 24.22
CA PHE A 10 5.63 51.29 24.72
C PHE A 10 6.89 51.03 25.57
N THR A 11 6.76 50.46 26.75
CA THR A 11 7.91 50.13 27.60
C THR A 11 8.50 48.78 27.17
N LEU A 12 9.82 48.60 27.41
CA LEU A 12 10.52 47.33 27.12
C LEU A 12 9.91 46.14 27.88
N ILE A 13 9.43 46.39 29.12
CA ILE A 13 8.79 45.37 29.97
C ILE A 13 7.45 44.95 29.39
N GLU A 14 6.60 45.87 28.89
CA GLU A 14 5.33 45.51 28.25
C GLU A 14 5.55 44.66 27.00
N LEU A 15 6.56 45.00 26.20
CA LEU A 15 6.91 44.19 25.05
C LEU A 15 7.38 42.77 25.44
N LEU A 16 8.25 42.69 26.46
CA LEU A 16 8.81 41.42 26.92
C LEU A 16 7.72 40.47 27.49
N VAL A 17 6.79 41.02 28.25
CA VAL A 17 5.64 40.22 28.77
C VAL A 17 4.76 39.69 27.64
N VAL A 18 4.47 40.52 26.66
CA VAL A 18 3.65 40.08 25.52
C VAL A 18 4.32 38.96 24.72
N ILE A 19 5.62 39.08 24.41
CA ILE A 19 6.32 38.00 23.68
C ILE A 19 6.45 36.73 24.54
N ALA A 20 6.61 36.84 25.85
CA ALA A 20 6.61 35.68 26.75
C ALA A 20 5.25 34.95 26.74
N ILE A 21 4.13 35.69 26.82
CA ILE A 21 2.79 35.08 26.75
C ILE A 21 2.57 34.41 25.40
N ILE A 22 2.93 35.07 24.29
CA ILE A 22 2.81 34.51 22.95
C ILE A 22 3.64 33.22 22.83
N ALA A 23 4.90 33.22 23.32
CA ALA A 23 5.76 32.05 23.27
C ALA A 23 5.16 30.86 24.04
N VAL A 24 4.60 31.10 25.25
CA VAL A 24 3.91 30.05 26.02
C VAL A 24 2.68 29.52 25.29
N LEU A 25 1.86 30.40 24.73
CA LEU A 25 0.68 29.99 23.96
C LEU A 25 1.05 29.14 22.73
N ILE A 26 2.08 29.55 21.97
CA ILE A 26 2.57 28.79 20.82
C ILE A 26 3.11 27.43 21.25
N ALA A 27 3.90 27.39 22.36
CA ALA A 27 4.47 26.14 22.86
C ALA A 27 3.40 25.12 23.26
N LEU A 28 2.26 25.56 23.79
CA LEU A 28 1.14 24.69 24.15
C LEU A 28 0.26 24.33 22.96
N LEU A 29 0.03 25.26 22.02
CA LEU A 29 -0.85 25.04 20.87
C LEU A 29 -0.21 24.18 19.79
N LEU A 30 1.09 24.31 19.54
CA LEU A 30 1.76 23.63 18.42
C LEU A 30 1.64 22.08 18.48
N PRO A 31 1.91 21.41 19.63
CA PRO A 31 1.71 19.97 19.74
C PRO A 31 0.24 19.55 19.53
N ALA A 32 -0.70 20.29 20.12
CA ALA A 32 -2.12 19.99 20.00
C ALA A 32 -2.64 20.10 18.55
N VAL A 33 -2.22 21.14 17.82
CA VAL A 33 -2.56 21.32 16.39
C VAL A 33 -1.97 20.20 15.54
N GLN A 34 -0.72 19.76 15.81
CA GLN A 34 -0.10 18.67 15.06
C GLN A 34 -0.85 17.33 15.30
N GLN A 35 -1.23 17.05 16.54
CA GLN A 35 -2.04 15.86 16.86
C GLN A 35 -3.42 15.89 16.17
N ALA A 36 -4.09 17.04 16.21
CA ALA A 36 -5.38 17.20 15.52
C ALA A 36 -5.26 17.01 14.00
N ARG A 37 -4.22 17.56 13.39
CA ARG A 37 -3.94 17.37 11.95
C ARG A 37 -3.67 15.89 11.60
N GLU A 38 -2.87 15.18 12.42
CA GLU A 38 -2.61 13.76 12.16
C GLU A 38 -3.86 12.90 12.35
N SER A 39 -4.68 13.19 13.36
CA SER A 39 -5.98 12.53 13.53
C SER A 39 -6.90 12.74 12.32
N ALA A 40 -6.94 13.95 11.77
CA ALA A 40 -7.71 14.25 10.55
C ALA A 40 -7.17 13.48 9.33
N ARG A 41 -5.84 13.45 9.12
CA ARG A 41 -5.22 12.66 8.04
C ARG A 41 -5.54 11.18 8.17
N ARG A 42 -5.42 10.62 9.38
CA ARG A 42 -5.77 9.22 9.66
C ARG A 42 -7.22 8.90 9.34
N THR A 43 -8.14 9.81 9.72
CA THR A 43 -9.58 9.67 9.39
C THR A 43 -9.78 9.66 7.87
N GLN A 44 -9.08 10.51 7.13
CA GLN A 44 -9.12 10.52 5.67
C GLN A 44 -8.59 9.22 5.07
N CYS A 45 -7.46 8.67 5.59
CA CYS A 45 -6.93 7.40 5.11
C CYS A 45 -7.90 6.24 5.35
N LYS A 46 -8.62 6.21 6.50
CA LYS A 46 -9.70 5.25 6.75
C LYS A 46 -10.87 5.42 5.77
N ASN A 47 -11.26 6.65 5.48
CA ASN A 47 -12.33 6.93 4.53
C ASN A 47 -11.96 6.50 3.11
N ASN A 48 -10.71 6.65 2.70
CA ASN A 48 -10.21 6.13 1.43
C ASN A 48 -10.34 4.61 1.37
N LEU A 49 -9.93 3.89 2.43
CA LEU A 49 -10.11 2.43 2.51
C LEU A 49 -11.60 2.04 2.44
N LYS A 50 -12.50 2.79 3.07
CA LYS A 50 -13.94 2.56 2.94
C LYS A 50 -14.45 2.73 1.52
N GLN A 51 -13.99 3.76 0.80
CA GLN A 51 -14.33 3.96 -0.61
C GLN A 51 -13.81 2.81 -1.48
N ILE A 52 -12.57 2.36 -1.25
CA ILE A 52 -11.99 1.18 -1.91
C ILE A 52 -12.83 -0.07 -1.60
N GLY A 53 -13.24 -0.27 -0.35
CA GLY A 53 -14.11 -1.37 0.07
C GLY A 53 -15.45 -1.35 -0.65
N LEU A 54 -16.12 -0.20 -0.69
CA LEU A 54 -17.37 -0.04 -1.43
C LEU A 54 -17.20 -0.35 -2.92
N ALA A 55 -16.09 0.12 -3.53
CA ALA A 55 -15.80 -0.15 -4.93
C ALA A 55 -15.56 -1.65 -5.20
N LEU A 56 -14.88 -2.38 -4.28
CA LEU A 56 -14.70 -3.83 -4.38
C LEU A 56 -16.03 -4.59 -4.25
N HIS A 57 -16.89 -4.19 -3.32
CA HIS A 57 -18.22 -4.79 -3.16
C HIS A 57 -19.11 -4.53 -4.38
N ASN A 58 -19.08 -3.32 -4.95
CA ASN A 58 -19.82 -3.01 -6.18
C ASN A 58 -19.28 -3.82 -7.38
N TYR A 59 -17.95 -3.98 -7.48
CA TYR A 59 -17.35 -4.86 -8.48
C TYR A 59 -17.83 -6.31 -8.28
N ALA A 60 -17.76 -6.83 -7.05
CA ALA A 60 -18.20 -8.18 -6.72
C ALA A 60 -19.70 -8.40 -7.00
N SER A 61 -20.53 -7.40 -6.73
CA SER A 61 -21.97 -7.43 -7.06
C SER A 61 -22.22 -7.47 -8.57
N THR A 62 -21.38 -6.80 -9.37
CA THR A 62 -21.53 -6.74 -10.84
C THR A 62 -21.04 -8.01 -11.52
N PHE A 63 -19.91 -8.57 -11.06
CA PHE A 63 -19.21 -9.68 -11.73
C PHE A 63 -19.34 -11.03 -11.00
N ASP A 64 -20.03 -11.05 -9.83
CA ASP A 64 -20.16 -12.20 -8.93
C ASP A 64 -18.80 -12.75 -8.43
N ARG A 65 -17.76 -11.92 -8.45
CA ARG A 65 -16.38 -12.25 -7.99
C ARG A 65 -15.57 -11.02 -7.72
N LEU A 66 -14.54 -11.17 -6.90
CA LEU A 66 -13.52 -10.14 -6.68
C LEU A 66 -12.65 -9.97 -7.94
N PRO A 67 -12.08 -8.77 -8.18
CA PRO A 67 -11.14 -8.57 -9.28
C PRO A 67 -9.86 -9.39 -9.04
N PRO A 68 -9.28 -10.05 -10.08
CA PRO A 68 -7.94 -10.63 -9.94
C PRO A 68 -6.89 -9.55 -9.72
N SER A 69 -5.78 -9.89 -9.07
CA SER A 69 -4.68 -8.93 -8.89
C SER A 69 -4.14 -8.45 -10.24
N MET A 70 -4.10 -9.35 -11.19
CA MET A 70 -3.78 -9.10 -12.59
C MET A 70 -4.30 -10.26 -13.46
N ALA A 71 -4.46 -10.02 -14.74
CA ALA A 71 -4.74 -11.07 -15.71
C ALA A 71 -3.44 -11.40 -16.47
N ILE A 72 -3.05 -12.66 -16.46
CA ILE A 72 -1.89 -13.16 -17.19
C ILE A 72 -2.29 -14.36 -18.03
N VAL A 73 -1.62 -14.52 -19.16
CA VAL A 73 -1.71 -15.75 -19.98
C VAL A 73 -0.53 -16.64 -19.57
N PRO A 74 -0.77 -17.82 -18.98
CA PRO A 74 0.31 -18.63 -18.41
C PRO A 74 1.41 -19.03 -19.41
N THR A 75 1.09 -19.08 -20.69
CA THR A 75 2.02 -19.45 -21.78
C THR A 75 2.77 -18.27 -22.40
N VAL A 76 2.46 -17.03 -21.98
CA VAL A 76 3.04 -15.81 -22.55
C VAL A 76 3.55 -14.91 -21.41
N THR A 77 4.79 -14.48 -21.52
CA THR A 77 5.31 -13.51 -20.56
C THR A 77 4.69 -12.14 -20.75
N THR A 78 4.15 -11.55 -19.67
CA THR A 78 3.62 -10.19 -19.67
C THR A 78 3.97 -9.49 -18.35
N ASN A 79 4.37 -8.23 -18.44
CA ASN A 79 4.83 -7.45 -17.26
C ASN A 79 3.97 -6.21 -16.97
N SER A 80 2.87 -6.01 -17.69
CA SER A 80 2.13 -4.74 -17.62
C SER A 80 0.62 -4.94 -17.52
N SER A 81 0.19 -5.94 -16.76
CA SER A 81 -1.23 -6.22 -16.56
C SER A 81 -1.88 -5.26 -15.54
N TRP A 82 -3.15 -4.97 -15.77
CA TRP A 82 -3.94 -4.09 -14.93
C TRP A 82 -4.12 -4.62 -13.50
N SER A 83 -3.89 -3.73 -12.54
CA SER A 83 -4.11 -3.97 -11.12
C SER A 83 -5.59 -4.01 -10.73
N ILE A 84 -5.83 -4.40 -9.48
CA ILE A 84 -7.13 -4.26 -8.81
C ILE A 84 -7.57 -2.79 -8.81
N HIS A 85 -6.65 -1.85 -8.54
CA HIS A 85 -6.93 -0.42 -8.57
C HIS A 85 -7.53 0.03 -9.91
N GLY A 86 -6.96 -0.43 -11.03
CA GLY A 86 -7.49 -0.11 -12.36
C GLY A 86 -8.88 -0.70 -12.61
N ARG A 87 -9.14 -1.90 -12.10
CA ARG A 87 -10.42 -2.60 -12.30
C ARG A 87 -11.58 -2.04 -11.49
N ILE A 88 -11.31 -1.45 -10.32
CA ILE A 88 -12.36 -0.86 -9.45
C ILE A 88 -12.64 0.62 -9.74
N MET A 89 -11.90 1.26 -10.66
CA MET A 89 -12.07 2.68 -10.99
C MET A 89 -13.49 3.11 -11.37
N PRO A 90 -14.30 2.31 -12.10
CA PRO A 90 -15.69 2.68 -12.41
C PRO A 90 -16.53 2.96 -11.18
N TYR A 91 -16.18 2.34 -10.05
CA TYR A 91 -16.90 2.43 -8.76
C TYR A 91 -16.32 3.47 -7.81
N LEU A 92 -15.35 4.29 -8.28
CA LEU A 92 -14.65 5.33 -7.53
C LEU A 92 -14.83 6.72 -8.16
N ASP A 93 -16.00 6.97 -8.81
CA ASP A 93 -16.29 8.21 -9.54
C ASP A 93 -15.26 8.55 -10.65
N GLN A 94 -14.55 7.54 -11.16
CA GLN A 94 -13.55 7.68 -12.24
C GLN A 94 -14.04 7.11 -13.57
N ILE A 95 -15.36 7.08 -13.80
CA ILE A 95 -15.95 6.49 -15.00
C ILE A 95 -15.45 7.14 -16.30
N ASN A 96 -15.30 8.46 -16.32
CA ASN A 96 -14.82 9.20 -17.48
C ASN A 96 -13.37 8.83 -17.87
N PHE A 97 -12.57 8.40 -16.90
CA PHE A 97 -11.24 7.88 -17.15
C PHE A 97 -11.32 6.42 -17.62
N TYR A 98 -12.12 5.60 -16.94
CA TYR A 98 -12.23 4.17 -17.23
C TYR A 98 -12.73 3.90 -18.65
N THR A 99 -13.64 4.70 -19.21
CA THR A 99 -14.15 4.55 -20.57
C THR A 99 -13.09 4.79 -21.66
N GLN A 100 -11.94 5.36 -21.30
CA GLN A 100 -10.83 5.61 -22.23
C GLN A 100 -9.77 4.50 -22.23
N ILE A 101 -9.86 3.52 -21.31
CA ILE A 101 -8.88 2.43 -21.20
C ILE A 101 -9.42 1.15 -21.83
N ASP A 102 -8.51 0.37 -22.39
CA ASP A 102 -8.77 -0.99 -22.88
C ASP A 102 -8.12 -2.00 -21.93
N LEU A 103 -8.94 -2.71 -21.13
CA LEU A 103 -8.46 -3.73 -20.19
C LEU A 103 -7.89 -4.99 -20.87
N GLN A 104 -8.09 -5.16 -22.18
CA GLN A 104 -7.49 -6.25 -22.95
C GLN A 104 -6.01 -5.96 -23.30
N GLN A 105 -5.62 -4.69 -23.22
CA GLN A 105 -4.26 -4.23 -23.44
C GLN A 105 -3.56 -3.96 -22.11
N THR A 106 -2.23 -4.00 -22.12
CA THR A 106 -1.45 -3.63 -20.93
C THR A 106 -1.67 -2.15 -20.58
N TRP A 107 -1.48 -1.79 -19.30
CA TRP A 107 -1.61 -0.39 -18.87
C TRP A 107 -0.58 0.54 -19.55
N SER A 108 0.54 -0.01 -20.04
CA SER A 108 1.60 0.74 -20.75
C SER A 108 1.50 0.67 -22.28
N SER A 109 0.42 0.11 -22.82
CA SER A 109 0.22 0.05 -24.27
C SER A 109 0.09 1.44 -24.90
N ALA A 110 0.21 1.51 -26.22
CA ALA A 110 0.04 2.76 -26.97
C ALA A 110 -1.36 3.39 -26.77
N ILE A 111 -2.37 2.58 -26.45
CA ILE A 111 -3.74 3.04 -26.17
C ILE A 111 -3.82 3.56 -24.73
N ASN A 112 -3.40 2.76 -23.77
CA ASN A 112 -3.60 3.03 -22.34
C ASN A 112 -2.55 3.99 -21.75
N GLY A 113 -1.31 3.89 -22.21
CA GLY A 113 -0.20 4.68 -21.66
C GLY A 113 -0.45 6.18 -21.61
N PRO A 114 -0.92 6.82 -22.68
CA PRO A 114 -1.26 8.25 -22.67
C PRO A 114 -2.38 8.61 -21.69
N VAL A 115 -3.34 7.72 -21.52
CA VAL A 115 -4.50 7.93 -20.63
C VAL A 115 -4.10 7.80 -19.16
N VAL A 116 -3.21 6.83 -18.83
CA VAL A 116 -2.71 6.58 -17.47
C VAL A 116 -1.66 7.60 -17.05
N SER A 117 -0.87 8.11 -18.02
CA SER A 117 0.24 9.00 -17.76
C SER A 117 -0.20 10.29 -17.06
N GLY A 118 0.44 10.61 -15.94
CA GLY A 118 0.13 11.78 -15.14
C GLY A 118 -1.15 11.65 -14.30
N ARG A 119 -1.82 10.51 -14.31
CA ARG A 119 -3.08 10.31 -13.57
C ARG A 119 -2.81 9.97 -12.11
N ARG A 120 -3.02 10.92 -11.22
CA ARG A 120 -3.06 10.73 -9.77
C ARG A 120 -4.51 10.51 -9.33
N VAL A 121 -4.77 9.43 -8.61
CA VAL A 121 -6.11 9.09 -8.12
C VAL A 121 -6.17 9.40 -6.62
N PRO A 122 -6.93 10.44 -6.18
CA PRO A 122 -6.87 10.93 -4.81
C PRO A 122 -7.21 9.87 -3.75
N VAL A 123 -8.15 8.96 -4.04
CA VAL A 123 -8.57 7.91 -3.12
C VAL A 123 -7.47 6.87 -2.87
N TYR A 124 -6.48 6.73 -3.76
CA TYR A 124 -5.37 5.81 -3.59
C TYR A 124 -4.22 6.38 -2.76
N VAL A 125 -4.35 7.60 -2.26
CA VAL A 125 -3.25 8.32 -1.63
C VAL A 125 -3.60 8.66 -0.18
N CYS A 126 -2.70 8.32 0.75
CA CYS A 126 -2.80 8.74 2.14
C CYS A 126 -2.11 10.11 2.31
N PRO A 127 -2.77 11.14 2.87
CA PRO A 127 -2.18 12.47 3.03
C PRO A 127 -1.04 12.54 4.06
N SER A 128 -0.79 11.46 4.82
CA SER A 128 0.37 11.34 5.71
C SER A 128 1.64 10.92 4.97
N ASP A 129 1.56 10.48 3.71
CA ASP A 129 2.71 10.15 2.87
C ASP A 129 3.09 11.35 1.99
N ALA A 130 4.23 11.97 2.31
CA ALA A 130 4.73 13.14 1.60
C ALA A 130 5.20 12.83 0.16
N LYS A 131 5.50 11.56 -0.15
CA LYS A 131 6.04 11.13 -1.45
C LYS A 131 4.98 10.89 -2.53
N THR A 132 3.72 10.95 -2.18
CA THR A 132 2.60 10.67 -3.11
C THR A 132 2.41 11.70 -4.22
N ASN A 133 3.11 12.83 -4.15
CA ASN A 133 3.10 13.86 -5.19
C ASN A 133 4.15 13.60 -6.29
N PHE A 134 5.04 12.64 -6.10
CA PHE A 134 6.06 12.29 -7.08
C PHE A 134 5.55 11.21 -8.03
N ALA A 135 5.72 11.44 -9.33
CA ALA A 135 5.48 10.43 -10.35
C ALA A 135 6.77 9.68 -10.65
N ARG A 136 6.62 8.40 -10.99
CA ARG A 136 7.71 7.58 -11.52
C ARG A 136 7.44 7.28 -12.99
N THR A 137 8.47 7.42 -13.84
CA THR A 137 8.37 6.98 -15.24
C THR A 137 8.71 5.49 -15.32
N ALA A 138 7.74 4.69 -15.80
CA ALA A 138 7.93 3.27 -16.07
C ALA A 138 7.33 2.94 -17.44
N SER A 139 8.07 2.22 -18.29
CA SER A 139 7.63 1.89 -19.66
C SER A 139 7.15 3.11 -20.48
N GLY A 140 7.78 4.28 -20.28
CA GLY A 140 7.39 5.52 -20.95
C GLY A 140 6.14 6.22 -20.39
N VAL A 141 5.53 5.69 -19.32
CA VAL A 141 4.33 6.23 -18.67
C VAL A 141 4.70 6.83 -17.32
N ASN A 142 4.20 8.02 -17.02
CA ASN A 142 4.37 8.66 -15.71
C ASN A 142 3.27 8.15 -14.76
N LEU A 143 3.62 7.32 -13.81
CA LEU A 143 2.72 6.70 -12.85
C LEU A 143 2.85 7.35 -11.48
N TYR A 144 1.72 7.45 -10.78
CA TYR A 144 1.66 7.85 -9.38
C TYR A 144 1.53 6.63 -8.46
N SER A 145 1.90 6.84 -7.21
CA SER A 145 1.89 5.83 -6.16
C SER A 145 0.48 5.51 -5.65
N THR A 146 0.38 4.37 -4.95
CA THR A 146 -0.73 4.04 -4.07
C THR A 146 -0.23 3.84 -2.64
N ASN A 147 -1.08 4.15 -1.65
CA ASN A 147 -0.84 3.84 -0.23
C ASN A 147 -1.76 2.72 0.27
N TYR A 148 -2.44 2.01 -0.62
CA TYR A 148 -3.33 0.91 -0.26
C TYR A 148 -2.97 -0.31 -1.10
N GLY A 149 -2.50 -1.36 -0.41
CA GLY A 149 -2.20 -2.66 -0.98
C GLY A 149 -3.34 -3.64 -0.71
N PHE A 150 -3.57 -4.56 -1.64
CA PHE A 150 -4.55 -5.64 -1.49
C PHE A 150 -3.90 -6.89 -0.89
N ASN A 151 -4.69 -7.74 -0.26
CA ASN A 151 -4.21 -8.91 0.47
C ASN A 151 -3.83 -10.06 -0.48
N PHE A 152 -2.53 -10.29 -0.65
CA PHE A 152 -1.98 -11.41 -1.43
C PHE A 152 -1.71 -12.67 -0.57
N GLY A 153 -2.05 -12.65 0.72
CA GLY A 153 -1.85 -13.77 1.63
C GLY A 153 -0.56 -13.69 2.42
N THR A 154 -0.02 -14.85 2.79
CA THR A 154 1.11 -14.92 3.73
C THR A 154 2.49 -14.85 3.08
N TRP A 155 2.74 -15.63 2.02
CA TRP A 155 4.08 -15.75 1.41
C TRP A 155 4.04 -16.20 -0.04
N PHE A 156 3.42 -17.37 -0.34
CA PHE A 156 3.24 -17.87 -1.69
C PHE A 156 2.18 -17.03 -2.41
N ILE A 157 2.49 -16.57 -3.61
CA ILE A 157 1.62 -15.69 -4.38
C ILE A 157 0.91 -16.44 -5.50
N PHE A 158 1.68 -17.09 -6.39
CA PHE A 158 1.11 -17.73 -7.57
C PHE A 158 2.07 -18.70 -8.25
N ASP A 159 1.54 -19.80 -8.76
CA ASP A 159 2.25 -20.73 -9.63
C ASP A 159 1.64 -20.69 -11.04
N PRO A 160 2.37 -20.20 -12.04
CA PRO A 160 1.85 -20.11 -13.42
C PRO A 160 1.66 -21.48 -14.10
N VAL A 161 2.31 -22.54 -13.63
CA VAL A 161 2.19 -23.90 -14.23
C VAL A 161 0.89 -24.55 -13.81
N THR A 162 0.57 -24.48 -12.53
CA THR A 162 -0.62 -25.11 -11.97
C THR A 162 -1.84 -24.18 -11.94
N GLY A 163 -1.63 -22.85 -12.06
CA GLY A 163 -2.65 -21.84 -11.86
C GLY A 163 -3.07 -21.64 -10.39
N VAL A 164 -2.37 -22.30 -9.46
CA VAL A 164 -2.68 -22.20 -8.03
C VAL A 164 -2.21 -20.85 -7.49
N GLY A 165 -3.11 -20.15 -6.80
CA GLY A 165 -2.83 -18.91 -6.09
C GLY A 165 -2.56 -19.09 -4.61
N GLY A 166 -2.04 -18.05 -3.97
CA GLY A 166 -1.78 -17.99 -2.54
C GLY A 166 -3.04 -18.10 -1.68
N ASP A 167 -2.84 -17.97 -0.39
CA ASP A 167 -3.88 -18.10 0.64
C ASP A 167 -4.69 -16.81 0.89
N GLY A 168 -4.28 -15.67 0.30
CA GLY A 168 -5.01 -14.41 0.35
C GLY A 168 -6.21 -14.35 -0.61
N LEU A 169 -6.91 -13.21 -0.60
CA LEU A 169 -8.07 -12.98 -1.47
C LEU A 169 -7.70 -12.52 -2.90
N PHE A 170 -6.44 -12.12 -3.13
CA PHE A 170 -6.01 -11.61 -4.42
C PHE A 170 -4.72 -12.29 -4.89
N TYR A 171 -4.73 -12.77 -6.11
CA TYR A 171 -3.58 -13.32 -6.83
C TYR A 171 -3.84 -13.25 -8.36
N PRO A 172 -2.84 -13.46 -9.21
CA PRO A 172 -3.04 -13.49 -10.66
C PRO A 172 -4.11 -14.49 -11.09
N ASN A 173 -4.99 -14.07 -12.00
CA ASN A 173 -6.11 -14.87 -12.52
C ASN A 173 -7.08 -15.39 -11.43
N SER A 174 -7.09 -14.81 -10.22
CA SER A 174 -8.06 -15.22 -9.20
C SER A 174 -9.50 -15.00 -9.67
N SER A 175 -10.37 -15.89 -9.25
CA SER A 175 -11.82 -15.84 -9.54
C SER A 175 -12.60 -16.10 -8.25
N LEU A 176 -12.16 -15.47 -7.16
CA LEU A 176 -12.71 -15.66 -5.81
C LEU A 176 -13.95 -14.78 -5.60
N ARG A 177 -14.85 -15.26 -4.77
CA ARG A 177 -16.02 -14.55 -4.25
C ARG A 177 -15.74 -14.09 -2.82
N LEU A 178 -16.57 -13.20 -2.30
CA LEU A 178 -16.52 -12.84 -0.88
C LEU A 178 -16.79 -14.04 0.03
N ASP A 179 -17.63 -14.99 -0.42
CA ASP A 179 -17.94 -16.23 0.29
C ASP A 179 -16.74 -17.20 0.39
N ASP A 180 -15.66 -16.98 -0.36
CA ASP A 180 -14.44 -17.77 -0.26
C ASP A 180 -13.58 -17.37 0.95
N ALA A 181 -13.93 -16.29 1.65
CA ALA A 181 -13.40 -15.94 2.97
C ALA A 181 -14.05 -16.85 4.04
N LYS A 182 -13.62 -18.13 4.10
CA LYS A 182 -14.20 -19.15 4.99
C LYS A 182 -13.93 -18.86 6.46
N ASP A 183 -12.89 -18.10 6.78
CA ASP A 183 -12.56 -17.66 8.15
C ASP A 183 -13.50 -16.54 8.64
N GLY A 184 -14.42 -16.12 7.76
CA GLY A 184 -15.39 -15.05 7.99
C GLY A 184 -14.97 -13.73 7.39
N THR A 185 -15.92 -13.03 6.76
CA THR A 185 -15.66 -11.75 6.09
C THR A 185 -15.22 -10.64 7.05
N SER A 186 -15.57 -10.71 8.32
CA SER A 186 -15.11 -9.80 9.38
C SER A 186 -13.73 -10.14 9.95
N ASN A 187 -13.14 -11.26 9.54
CA ASN A 187 -11.85 -11.76 10.00
C ASN A 187 -10.84 -11.92 8.86
N THR A 188 -11.19 -11.56 7.64
CA THR A 188 -10.29 -11.65 6.49
C THR A 188 -10.02 -10.29 5.89
N LEU A 189 -8.74 -9.96 5.71
CA LEU A 189 -8.29 -8.69 5.13
C LEU A 189 -8.57 -8.63 3.62
N LEU A 190 -9.12 -7.49 3.13
CA LEU A 190 -9.13 -7.12 1.72
C LEU A 190 -7.95 -6.25 1.35
N ALA A 191 -7.71 -5.20 2.13
CA ALA A 191 -6.65 -4.24 1.85
C ALA A 191 -6.05 -3.68 3.15
N SER A 192 -4.84 -3.15 3.06
CA SER A 192 -4.18 -2.46 4.15
C SER A 192 -3.31 -1.32 3.63
N GLU A 193 -2.93 -0.40 4.52
CA GLU A 193 -2.01 0.66 4.17
C GLU A 193 -0.62 0.13 3.81
N VAL A 194 -0.01 0.76 2.81
CA VAL A 194 1.38 0.53 2.37
C VAL A 194 2.07 1.87 2.14
N LYS A 195 3.40 1.90 2.29
CA LYS A 195 4.18 3.10 1.99
C LYS A 195 4.56 3.15 0.53
N SER A 196 4.40 4.32 -0.08
CA SER A 196 4.93 4.56 -1.42
C SER A 196 6.46 4.66 -1.41
N TRP A 197 7.09 4.40 -2.56
CA TRP A 197 8.54 4.41 -2.73
C TRP A 197 9.28 3.44 -1.79
N GLN A 198 8.62 2.33 -1.47
CA GLN A 198 9.18 1.28 -0.61
C GLN A 198 10.38 0.61 -1.29
N ALA A 199 11.46 0.43 -0.54
CA ALA A 199 12.60 -0.36 -0.99
C ALA A 199 12.22 -1.84 -1.09
N TYR A 200 12.67 -2.52 -2.15
CA TYR A 200 12.50 -3.97 -2.28
C TYR A 200 13.53 -4.55 -3.24
N THR A 201 13.83 -5.83 -3.05
CA THR A 201 14.60 -6.63 -4.00
C THR A 201 13.71 -7.64 -4.71
N ARG A 202 14.12 -8.11 -5.89
CA ARG A 202 13.28 -8.96 -6.73
C ARG A 202 14.05 -9.91 -7.64
N ASN A 203 13.29 -10.72 -8.38
CA ASN A 203 13.75 -11.54 -9.51
C ASN A 203 14.82 -12.56 -9.15
N ALA A 204 14.74 -13.13 -7.93
CA ALA A 204 15.52 -14.28 -7.51
C ALA A 204 14.63 -15.29 -6.79
N PRO A 205 14.95 -16.59 -6.85
CA PRO A 205 14.24 -17.58 -6.04
C PRO A 205 14.46 -17.27 -4.55
N PRO A 206 13.42 -17.46 -3.71
CA PRO A 206 13.63 -17.31 -2.27
C PRO A 206 14.52 -18.44 -1.74
N PRO A 207 15.25 -18.21 -0.64
CA PRO A 207 16.06 -19.25 0.01
C PRO A 207 15.25 -20.47 0.47
N THR A 208 13.97 -20.26 0.75
CA THR A 208 13.01 -21.30 1.15
C THR A 208 11.64 -21.01 0.58
N THR A 209 10.86 -22.05 0.29
CA THR A 209 9.42 -21.95 -0.04
C THR A 209 8.54 -21.95 1.19
N ALA A 210 9.06 -22.30 2.36
CA ALA A 210 8.34 -22.20 3.64
C ALA A 210 8.14 -20.72 4.01
N VAL A 211 7.04 -20.43 4.70
CA VAL A 211 6.74 -19.07 5.18
C VAL A 211 7.85 -18.61 6.13
N PRO A 212 8.50 -17.46 5.90
CA PRO A 212 9.49 -16.89 6.80
C PRO A 212 8.95 -16.74 8.23
N GLN A 213 9.71 -17.19 9.23
CA GLN A 213 9.28 -17.14 10.63
C GLN A 213 9.88 -15.96 11.39
N SER A 214 10.89 -15.32 10.82
CA SER A 214 11.62 -14.22 11.45
C SER A 214 12.00 -13.13 10.43
N ILE A 215 12.36 -11.96 10.94
CA ILE A 215 12.95 -10.88 10.11
C ILE A 215 14.22 -11.38 9.42
N THR A 216 15.02 -12.23 10.07
CA THR A 216 16.25 -12.79 9.51
C THR A 216 15.98 -13.61 8.24
N ASP A 217 14.87 -14.38 8.22
CA ASP A 217 14.50 -15.16 7.03
C ASP A 217 14.08 -14.23 5.88
N VAL A 218 13.38 -13.14 6.17
CA VAL A 218 13.02 -12.13 5.16
C VAL A 218 14.27 -11.42 4.64
N VAL A 219 15.21 -11.05 5.52
CA VAL A 219 16.49 -10.44 5.12
C VAL A 219 17.30 -11.39 4.24
N ALA A 220 17.28 -12.70 4.51
CA ALA A 220 17.92 -13.69 3.65
C ALA A 220 17.29 -13.71 2.24
N ALA A 221 15.96 -13.56 2.12
CA ALA A 221 15.29 -13.43 0.84
C ALA A 221 15.65 -12.11 0.14
N VAL A 222 15.67 -10.99 0.87
CA VAL A 222 16.08 -9.67 0.36
C VAL A 222 17.50 -9.73 -0.21
N ASN A 223 18.43 -10.38 0.49
CA ASN A 223 19.82 -10.55 0.04
C ASN A 223 19.95 -11.37 -1.25
N ALA A 224 19.06 -12.32 -1.49
CA ALA A 224 19.06 -13.12 -2.71
C ALA A 224 18.54 -12.33 -3.93
N GLY A 225 17.76 -11.29 -3.73
CA GLY A 225 17.09 -10.54 -4.79
C GLY A 225 18.00 -9.55 -5.53
N LEU A 226 17.64 -9.22 -6.76
CA LEU A 226 18.29 -8.15 -7.54
C LEU A 226 17.92 -6.77 -6.96
N THR A 227 18.89 -5.87 -6.99
CA THR A 227 18.81 -4.52 -6.41
C THR A 227 18.49 -3.42 -7.44
N ASP A 228 18.05 -3.80 -8.62
CA ASP A 228 17.79 -2.89 -9.76
C ASP A 228 16.68 -1.85 -9.50
N ARG A 229 15.96 -1.98 -8.38
CA ARG A 229 14.88 -1.09 -7.94
C ARG A 229 15.18 -0.35 -6.65
N ILE A 230 16.41 -0.44 -6.16
CA ILE A 230 16.90 0.28 -4.98
C ILE A 230 17.50 1.62 -5.39
N GLN A 231 17.15 2.67 -4.65
CA GLN A 231 17.64 4.03 -4.85
C GLN A 231 18.51 4.44 -3.65
N VAL A 232 19.82 4.23 -3.76
CA VAL A 232 20.78 4.44 -2.65
C VAL A 232 20.78 5.89 -2.17
N ALA A 233 20.66 6.86 -3.08
CA ALA A 233 20.74 8.29 -2.75
C ALA A 233 19.60 8.78 -1.82
N THR A 234 18.45 8.13 -1.87
CA THR A 234 17.26 8.52 -1.10
C THR A 234 16.86 7.51 -0.04
N ALA A 235 17.59 6.38 0.05
CA ALA A 235 17.23 5.21 0.84
C ALA A 235 15.83 4.64 0.50
N ASP A 236 15.41 4.75 -0.76
CA ASP A 236 14.10 4.37 -1.28
C ASP A 236 14.19 3.22 -2.28
N GLY A 237 13.04 2.82 -2.77
CA GLY A 237 12.88 1.91 -3.90
C GLY A 237 11.72 2.33 -4.79
N THR A 238 11.22 1.41 -5.58
CA THR A 238 10.12 1.66 -6.51
C THR A 238 8.83 0.91 -6.14
N GLY A 239 8.74 0.36 -4.92
CA GLY A 239 7.54 -0.32 -4.42
C GLY A 239 6.36 0.66 -4.31
N HIS A 240 5.17 0.20 -4.65
CA HIS A 240 3.90 0.94 -4.61
C HIS A 240 3.90 2.29 -5.36
N THR A 241 4.78 2.44 -6.38
CA THR A 241 4.86 3.67 -7.20
C THR A 241 4.00 3.60 -8.46
N GLU A 242 3.35 2.50 -8.73
CA GLU A 242 2.61 2.22 -9.98
C GLU A 242 1.21 1.69 -9.66
N TRP A 243 0.23 2.57 -9.38
CA TRP A 243 -1.12 2.13 -9.04
C TRP A 243 -1.78 1.26 -10.13
N ALA A 244 -1.45 1.46 -11.40
CA ALA A 244 -2.01 0.69 -12.52
C ALA A 244 -1.42 -0.73 -12.64
N ASN A 245 -0.28 -1.00 -12.02
CA ASN A 245 0.47 -2.24 -12.16
C ASN A 245 0.00 -3.30 -11.16
N GLY A 246 -0.38 -4.48 -11.65
CA GLY A 246 -0.97 -5.57 -10.85
C GLY A 246 0.01 -6.45 -10.07
N HIS A 247 1.33 -6.23 -10.18
CA HIS A 247 2.31 -7.00 -9.41
C HIS A 247 2.18 -6.77 -7.90
N SER A 248 2.48 -7.80 -7.13
CA SER A 248 2.37 -7.78 -5.66
C SER A 248 3.11 -6.61 -5.00
N HIS A 249 4.32 -6.27 -5.46
CA HIS A 249 5.13 -5.17 -4.94
C HIS A 249 4.65 -3.76 -5.36
N HIS A 250 3.64 -3.65 -6.21
CA HIS A 250 3.01 -2.38 -6.58
C HIS A 250 1.60 -2.24 -6.03
N SER A 251 0.81 -3.32 -6.05
CA SER A 251 -0.61 -3.27 -5.71
C SER A 251 -1.00 -4.10 -4.48
N GLY A 252 -0.06 -4.82 -3.86
CA GLY A 252 -0.35 -5.79 -2.81
C GLY A 252 0.43 -5.56 -1.51
N PHE A 253 0.06 -6.34 -0.50
CA PHE A 253 0.83 -6.61 0.70
C PHE A 253 0.67 -8.07 1.09
N THR A 254 1.56 -8.57 1.94
CA THR A 254 1.48 -9.90 2.54
C THR A 254 1.50 -9.81 4.06
N THR A 255 0.96 -10.82 4.71
CA THR A 255 0.98 -10.94 6.18
C THR A 255 2.17 -11.76 6.68
N THR A 256 3.26 -11.83 5.90
CA THR A 256 4.51 -12.52 6.28
C THR A 256 5.04 -12.02 7.61
N MET A 257 5.08 -10.70 7.81
CA MET A 257 5.46 -10.02 9.06
C MET A 257 4.34 -9.09 9.54
N THR A 258 4.34 -8.76 10.83
CA THR A 258 3.38 -7.83 11.43
C THR A 258 3.47 -6.43 10.79
N PRO A 259 2.41 -5.63 10.87
CA PRO A 259 2.41 -4.27 10.31
C PRO A 259 3.57 -3.41 10.82
N ASN A 260 4.09 -2.53 9.98
CA ASN A 260 5.21 -1.64 10.29
C ASN A 260 6.51 -2.36 10.74
N THR A 261 6.62 -3.68 10.55
CA THR A 261 7.89 -4.38 10.79
C THR A 261 8.98 -3.78 9.92
N ASN A 262 10.06 -3.34 10.55
CA ASN A 262 11.25 -2.85 9.84
C ASN A 262 12.14 -4.04 9.47
N VAL A 263 12.23 -4.33 8.18
CA VAL A 263 13.16 -5.32 7.62
C VAL A 263 14.48 -4.61 7.30
N ALA A 264 15.28 -4.39 8.36
CA ALA A 264 16.54 -3.66 8.27
C ALA A 264 17.55 -4.41 7.41
N TRP A 265 17.93 -3.81 6.29
CA TRP A 265 18.87 -4.35 5.32
C TRP A 265 19.85 -3.29 4.83
N THR A 266 21.14 -3.63 4.79
CA THR A 266 22.18 -2.68 4.35
C THR A 266 22.68 -3.03 2.95
N PHE A 267 22.61 -2.05 2.05
CA PHE A 267 23.14 -2.17 0.69
C PHE A 267 23.95 -0.92 0.33
N SER A 268 25.15 -1.11 -0.20
CA SER A 268 26.09 -0.01 -0.54
C SER A 268 26.31 1.00 0.60
N GLY A 269 26.35 0.51 1.85
CA GLY A 269 26.54 1.35 3.04
C GLY A 269 25.32 2.14 3.51
N VAL A 270 24.16 1.98 2.86
CA VAL A 270 22.89 2.62 3.23
C VAL A 270 21.95 1.59 3.85
N LEU A 271 21.30 1.98 4.95
CA LEU A 271 20.29 1.16 5.62
C LEU A 271 18.93 1.38 4.99
N PHE A 272 18.28 0.29 4.59
CA PHE A 272 16.93 0.26 4.04
C PHE A 272 15.98 -0.51 4.97
N ASP A 273 14.71 -0.17 4.90
CA ASP A 273 13.60 -1.05 5.28
C ASP A 273 13.12 -1.72 3.98
N ALA A 274 13.43 -3.00 3.77
CA ALA A 274 13.32 -3.64 2.46
C ALA A 274 12.31 -4.77 2.42
N ASP A 275 11.47 -4.78 1.38
CA ASP A 275 10.59 -5.88 1.02
C ASP A 275 11.27 -6.83 0.01
N PHE A 276 10.63 -7.98 -0.25
CA PHE A 276 11.08 -8.97 -1.22
C PHE A 276 9.94 -9.44 -2.12
N ALA A 277 10.22 -9.58 -3.42
CA ALA A 277 9.34 -10.22 -4.39
C ALA A 277 10.17 -11.15 -5.28
N SER A 278 10.02 -12.46 -5.13
CA SER A 278 10.86 -13.43 -5.85
C SER A 278 10.78 -13.29 -7.36
N ARG A 279 9.64 -12.82 -7.87
CA ARG A 279 9.37 -12.60 -9.30
C ARG A 279 8.31 -11.54 -9.48
N GLN A 280 8.31 -10.94 -10.66
CA GLN A 280 7.14 -10.22 -11.17
C GLN A 280 6.19 -11.27 -11.74
N GLU A 281 4.98 -11.33 -11.23
CA GLU A 281 3.95 -12.27 -11.67
C GLU A 281 3.69 -12.07 -13.18
N GLY A 282 3.66 -13.15 -13.95
CA GLY A 282 3.57 -13.11 -15.41
C GLY A 282 4.88 -12.88 -16.17
N SER A 283 5.98 -12.54 -15.50
CA SER A 283 7.31 -12.44 -16.14
C SER A 283 7.96 -13.79 -16.41
N ASN A 284 7.42 -14.85 -15.84
CA ASN A 284 7.90 -16.22 -15.98
C ASN A 284 6.70 -17.16 -16.07
N THR A 285 6.78 -18.17 -16.92
CA THR A 285 5.71 -19.13 -17.19
C THR A 285 5.87 -20.47 -16.47
N THR A 286 6.97 -20.67 -15.74
CA THR A 286 7.32 -21.98 -15.16
C THR A 286 7.65 -21.93 -13.67
N LEU A 287 7.89 -20.75 -13.10
CA LEU A 287 8.36 -20.62 -11.73
C LEU A 287 7.36 -19.87 -10.86
N ALA A 288 7.04 -20.47 -9.72
CA ALA A 288 6.18 -19.89 -8.71
C ALA A 288 6.75 -18.58 -8.13
N SER A 289 5.86 -17.67 -7.73
CA SER A 289 6.20 -16.40 -7.09
C SER A 289 5.89 -16.41 -5.60
N TYR A 290 6.76 -15.75 -4.85
CA TYR A 290 6.71 -15.55 -3.40
C TYR A 290 7.00 -14.09 -3.08
N ALA A 291 6.40 -13.56 -2.03
CA ALA A 291 6.66 -12.18 -1.62
C ALA A 291 6.54 -11.98 -0.12
N ALA A 292 7.38 -11.13 0.43
CA ALA A 292 7.25 -10.53 1.76
C ALA A 292 7.15 -9.01 1.58
N ILE A 293 5.93 -8.51 1.55
CA ILE A 293 5.60 -7.10 1.35
C ILE A 293 4.83 -6.66 2.57
N THR A 294 5.50 -5.94 3.45
CA THR A 294 4.93 -5.58 4.75
C THR A 294 3.92 -4.45 4.61
N SER A 295 2.75 -4.62 5.24
CA SER A 295 1.80 -3.52 5.45
C SER A 295 2.45 -2.42 6.30
N ARG A 296 2.44 -1.16 5.84
CA ARG A 296 3.10 -0.03 6.49
C ARG A 296 2.28 1.24 6.39
N ALA A 297 2.30 2.05 7.45
CA ALA A 297 1.71 3.38 7.46
C ALA A 297 2.67 4.41 8.05
N TYR A 298 2.36 5.68 7.83
CA TYR A 298 2.99 6.81 8.53
C TYR A 298 2.30 7.10 9.88
N HIS A 299 1.20 6.41 10.18
CA HIS A 299 0.49 6.49 11.46
C HIS A 299 1.27 5.76 12.55
N VAL A 300 1.47 6.41 13.69
CA VAL A 300 2.31 5.87 14.77
C VAL A 300 1.71 4.59 15.33
N GLY A 301 2.49 3.49 15.30
CA GLY A 301 2.20 2.23 15.97
C GLY A 301 1.03 1.41 15.40
N MET A 302 0.49 1.76 14.22
CA MET A 302 -0.62 1.06 13.63
C MET A 302 -0.69 1.23 12.11
N VAL A 303 -1.50 0.39 11.48
CA VAL A 303 -1.99 0.54 10.10
C VAL A 303 -3.51 0.53 10.08
N ASN A 304 -4.12 1.21 9.11
CA ASN A 304 -5.53 1.03 8.85
C ASN A 304 -5.71 -0.06 7.81
N SER A 305 -6.65 -0.95 8.05
CA SER A 305 -6.94 -2.09 7.16
C SER A 305 -8.45 -2.19 6.90
N LEU A 306 -8.78 -2.73 5.74
CA LEU A 306 -10.11 -3.01 5.26
C LEU A 306 -10.34 -4.52 5.36
N LEU A 307 -11.45 -4.93 5.94
CA LEU A 307 -11.90 -6.32 6.02
C LEU A 307 -12.87 -6.67 4.90
N ALA A 308 -13.08 -7.96 4.67
CA ALA A 308 -13.91 -8.45 3.57
C ALA A 308 -15.40 -8.09 3.74
N ASP A 309 -15.86 -7.78 4.95
CA ASP A 309 -17.20 -7.24 5.22
C ASP A 309 -17.34 -5.74 4.91
N GLY A 310 -16.28 -5.07 4.43
CA GLY A 310 -16.26 -3.64 4.15
C GLY A 310 -15.98 -2.76 5.39
N SER A 311 -15.79 -3.34 6.57
CA SER A 311 -15.41 -2.58 7.76
C SER A 311 -13.93 -2.18 7.71
N THR A 312 -13.59 -1.04 8.33
CA THR A 312 -12.19 -0.57 8.44
C THR A 312 -11.77 -0.56 9.89
N ARG A 313 -10.63 -1.21 10.18
CA ARG A 313 -10.04 -1.26 11.53
C ARG A 313 -8.65 -0.66 11.54
N SER A 314 -8.25 -0.10 12.67
CA SER A 314 -6.85 0.25 12.94
C SER A 314 -6.22 -0.91 13.68
N ILE A 315 -5.21 -1.52 13.08
CA ILE A 315 -4.53 -2.70 13.61
C ILE A 315 -3.18 -2.28 14.16
N SER A 316 -2.90 -2.70 15.39
CA SER A 316 -1.63 -2.39 16.07
C SER A 316 -0.45 -3.06 15.36
N ALA A 317 0.68 -2.36 15.28
CA ALA A 317 1.95 -2.94 14.84
C ALA A 317 2.46 -4.07 15.78
N ASN A 318 1.98 -4.08 17.04
CA ASN A 318 2.33 -5.09 18.04
C ASN A 318 1.33 -6.27 18.07
N ILE A 319 0.49 -6.43 17.05
CA ILE A 319 -0.39 -7.58 16.93
C ILE A 319 0.42 -8.88 16.94
N ASP A 320 -0.12 -9.95 17.53
CA ASP A 320 0.49 -11.28 17.44
C ASP A 320 0.61 -11.71 15.96
N LEU A 321 1.78 -12.24 15.57
CA LEU A 321 2.05 -12.59 14.17
C LEU A 321 1.11 -13.69 13.65
N ARG A 322 0.68 -14.63 14.48
CA ARG A 322 -0.28 -15.67 14.09
C ARG A 322 -1.66 -15.10 13.84
N VAL A 323 -2.10 -14.17 14.69
CA VAL A 323 -3.36 -13.44 14.50
C VAL A 323 -3.31 -12.63 13.19
N TRP A 324 -2.21 -11.90 12.95
CA TRP A 324 -2.03 -11.13 11.71
C TRP A 324 -2.04 -12.01 10.47
N ARG A 325 -1.38 -13.17 10.50
CA ARG A 325 -1.39 -14.15 9.41
C ARG A 325 -2.78 -14.73 9.20
N GLY A 326 -3.48 -15.08 10.27
CA GLY A 326 -4.86 -15.57 10.21
C GLY A 326 -5.81 -14.56 9.57
N LEU A 327 -5.63 -13.25 9.83
CA LEU A 327 -6.36 -12.21 9.12
C LEU A 327 -6.00 -12.14 7.62
N GLY A 328 -4.81 -12.58 7.23
CA GLY A 328 -4.34 -12.60 5.84
C GLY A 328 -4.86 -13.78 5.03
N THR A 329 -5.21 -14.89 5.67
CA THR A 329 -5.71 -16.09 5.00
C THR A 329 -7.22 -16.04 4.78
N ARG A 330 -7.71 -16.72 3.72
CA ARG A 330 -9.15 -16.85 3.45
C ARG A 330 -9.78 -18.15 3.97
N PHE A 331 -8.96 -19.14 4.34
CA PHE A 331 -9.41 -20.49 4.73
C PHE A 331 -8.43 -21.18 5.69
N GLY A 332 -7.71 -20.43 6.52
CA GLY A 332 -6.75 -20.97 7.49
C GLY A 332 -7.41 -21.73 8.63
N GLY A 333 -8.68 -21.42 8.94
CA GLY A 333 -9.45 -22.03 10.02
C GLY A 333 -9.01 -21.54 11.41
N GLU A 334 -8.21 -20.48 11.48
CA GLU A 334 -7.79 -19.89 12.74
C GLU A 334 -8.94 -19.13 13.41
N VAL A 335 -9.13 -19.37 14.68
CA VAL A 335 -10.01 -18.53 15.51
C VAL A 335 -9.24 -17.25 15.83
N VAL A 336 -9.50 -16.20 15.08
CA VAL A 336 -8.95 -14.88 15.35
C VAL A 336 -9.74 -14.27 16.51
N GLY A 337 -9.08 -14.09 17.67
CA GLY A 337 -9.65 -13.36 18.80
C GLY A 337 -9.86 -11.87 18.50
N GLU A 338 -10.27 -11.09 19.49
CA GLU A 338 -10.34 -9.63 19.36
C GLU A 338 -8.93 -9.06 19.02
N PHE A 339 -8.85 -8.18 18.02
CA PHE A 339 -7.63 -7.55 17.51
C PHE A 339 -7.81 -6.07 17.22
#